data_7a8e8c70b84f9c281d7a80c4547ee490
#
_entry.id   7a8e8c70b84f9c281d7a80c4547ee490
#
_cell.length_a   1.000
_cell.length_b   1.000
_cell.length_c   1.000
_cell.angle_alpha   90.00
_cell.angle_beta   90.00
_cell.angle_gamma   90.00
#
_symmetry.space_group_name_H-M   'P 1'
#
loop_
_entity.id
_entity.type
_entity.pdbx_description
1 polymer ?
#
loop_
_entity_poly.entity_id
_entity_poly.type
_entity_poly.pdbx_seq_one_letter_code
_entity_poly.pdbx_strand_id
1 'polypeptide(L)'
;LQKVDLYALDEPSAFLDVEDRIAVAKFLQQFTRSFGKSAMVIDHDLQLLDLVSDSMVIFQGTPGVNGHASSPLSKVDAMNQFLKSLDITFRRDEKSKRPRVNKDDSRLDKMQKGSSNFYY
;
A
#
# COMPACT_ATOMS: atom_id res chain seq x y z
N LEU A 1 16.86 17.21 4.70
CA LEU A 1 15.68 17.35 3.85
C LEU A 1 15.47 18.81 3.46
N GLN A 2 15.09 19.05 2.22
CA GLN A 2 14.77 20.40 1.74
C GLN A 2 13.51 20.94 2.45
N LYS A 3 13.42 22.25 2.63
CA LYS A 3 12.23 22.90 3.19
C LYS A 3 11.16 23.03 2.12
N VAL A 4 10.32 22.01 1.99
CA VAL A 4 9.19 21.96 1.05
C VAL A 4 7.92 21.55 1.81
N ASP A 5 6.75 21.70 1.19
CA ASP A 5 5.48 21.31 1.79
C ASP A 5 5.04 19.89 1.37
N LEU A 6 5.48 19.46 0.19
CA LEU A 6 5.22 18.13 -0.35
C LEU A 6 6.54 17.46 -0.74
N TYR A 7 6.74 16.25 -0.24
CA TYR A 7 7.85 15.35 -0.61
C TYR A 7 7.34 14.27 -1.54
N ALA A 8 7.93 14.14 -2.71
CA ALA A 8 7.67 13.05 -3.63
C ALA A 8 8.83 12.04 -3.58
N LEU A 9 8.51 10.77 -3.32
CA LEU A 9 9.46 9.68 -3.16
C LEU A 9 9.11 8.58 -4.16
N ASP A 10 10.04 8.26 -5.04
CA ASP A 10 9.90 7.24 -6.05
C ASP A 10 10.70 5.99 -5.62
N GLU A 11 10.00 4.88 -5.43
CA GLU A 11 10.52 3.59 -4.99
C GLU A 11 11.48 3.67 -3.77
N PRO A 12 11.08 4.30 -2.66
CA PRO A 12 11.97 4.44 -1.49
C PRO A 12 12.31 3.10 -0.83
N SER A 13 11.60 2.02 -1.15
CA SER A 13 11.90 0.67 -0.66
C SER A 13 12.97 -0.05 -1.48
N ALA A 14 13.36 0.48 -2.63
CA ALA A 14 14.33 -0.17 -3.52
C ALA A 14 15.64 -0.45 -2.80
N PHE A 15 16.14 -1.68 -2.94
CA PHE A 15 17.40 -2.16 -2.34
C PHE A 15 17.46 -2.18 -0.81
N LEU A 16 16.33 -1.94 -0.12
CA LEU A 16 16.25 -2.02 1.34
C LEU A 16 15.79 -3.41 1.78
N ASP A 17 16.34 -3.87 2.90
CA ASP A 17 15.80 -5.04 3.58
C ASP A 17 14.49 -4.73 4.33
N VAL A 18 13.87 -5.75 4.92
CA VAL A 18 12.56 -5.61 5.58
C VAL A 18 12.61 -4.67 6.78
N GLU A 19 13.73 -4.67 7.53
CA GLU A 19 13.87 -3.83 8.73
C GLU A 19 14.03 -2.36 8.34
N ASP A 20 14.85 -2.09 7.34
CA ASP A 20 15.07 -0.75 6.81
C ASP A 20 13.79 -0.17 6.16
N ARG A 21 12.99 -0.99 5.46
CA ARG A 21 11.69 -0.56 4.92
C ARG A 21 10.74 -0.10 6.03
N ILE A 22 10.68 -0.84 7.12
CA ILE A 22 9.86 -0.47 8.28
C ILE A 22 10.38 0.81 8.92
N ALA A 23 11.69 0.96 9.03
CA ALA A 23 12.31 2.17 9.58
C ALA A 23 11.99 3.40 8.72
N VAL A 24 12.10 3.28 7.39
CA VAL A 24 11.75 4.35 6.45
C VAL A 24 10.27 4.73 6.56
N ALA A 25 9.37 3.75 6.61
CA ALA A 25 7.94 4.01 6.75
C ALA A 25 7.61 4.77 8.04
N LYS A 26 8.16 4.32 9.17
CA LYS A 26 7.98 4.99 10.47
C LYS A 26 8.56 6.40 10.47
N PHE A 27 9.75 6.57 9.89
CA PHE A 27 10.38 7.88 9.76
C PHE A 27 9.49 8.85 8.96
N LEU A 28 8.98 8.43 7.80
CA LEU A 28 8.11 9.24 6.96
C LEU A 28 6.83 9.66 7.69
N GLN A 29 6.18 8.72 8.39
CA GLN A 29 5.00 9.03 9.19
C GLN A 29 5.27 10.04 10.31
N GLN A 30 6.34 9.84 11.06
CA GLN A 30 6.72 10.75 12.13
C GLN A 30 7.10 12.12 11.59
N PHE A 31 7.90 12.15 10.54
CA PHE A 31 8.35 13.38 9.91
C PHE A 31 7.18 14.23 9.39
N THR A 32 6.30 13.65 8.59
CA THR A 32 5.16 14.38 8.02
C THR A 32 4.22 14.91 9.11
N ARG A 33 3.93 14.10 10.14
CA ARG A 33 3.09 14.52 11.26
C ARG A 33 3.74 15.61 12.13
N SER A 34 5.02 15.44 12.47
CA SER A 34 5.72 16.38 13.36
C SER A 34 5.93 17.75 12.72
N PHE A 35 6.11 17.81 11.41
CA PHE A 35 6.38 19.04 10.68
C PHE A 35 5.18 19.56 9.86
N GLY A 36 4.02 18.93 9.96
CA GLY A 36 2.82 19.31 9.21
C GLY A 36 3.05 19.26 7.69
N LYS A 37 3.81 18.27 7.20
CA LYS A 37 4.16 18.11 5.80
C LYS A 37 3.37 16.98 5.17
N SER A 38 3.35 16.94 3.84
CA SER A 38 2.77 15.87 3.05
C SER A 38 3.86 15.10 2.32
N ALA A 39 3.65 13.79 2.14
CA ALA A 39 4.51 12.95 1.32
C ALA A 39 3.66 12.15 0.33
N MET A 40 4.12 12.07 -0.91
CA MET A 40 3.62 11.16 -1.93
C MET A 40 4.67 10.08 -2.13
N VAL A 41 4.28 8.83 -1.92
CA VAL A 41 5.16 7.67 -2.07
C VAL A 41 4.65 6.82 -3.23
N ILE A 42 5.49 6.60 -4.23
CA ILE A 42 5.25 5.68 -5.34
C ILE A 42 6.11 4.46 -5.08
N ASP A 43 5.50 3.31 -4.91
CA ASP A 43 6.21 2.07 -4.65
C ASP A 43 5.37 0.87 -5.12
N HIS A 44 6.01 -0.25 -5.35
CA HIS A 44 5.36 -1.53 -5.64
C HIS A 44 5.35 -2.49 -4.44
N ASP A 45 6.00 -2.12 -3.34
CA ASP A 45 5.96 -2.87 -2.08
C ASP A 45 4.67 -2.55 -1.31
N LEU A 46 3.68 -3.43 -1.43
CA LEU A 46 2.39 -3.28 -0.74
C LEU A 46 2.51 -3.29 0.79
N GLN A 47 3.55 -3.90 1.35
CA GLN A 47 3.77 -3.88 2.80
C GLN A 47 4.23 -2.49 3.28
N LEU A 48 5.12 -1.86 2.52
CA LEU A 48 5.52 -0.48 2.79
C LEU A 48 4.32 0.47 2.62
N LEU A 49 3.60 0.35 1.50
CA LEU A 49 2.43 1.18 1.22
C LEU A 49 1.34 1.03 2.29
N ASP A 50 1.05 -0.19 2.73
CA ASP A 50 0.12 -0.44 3.83
C ASP A 50 0.54 0.27 5.12
N LEU A 51 1.83 0.27 5.40
CA LEU A 51 2.37 0.87 6.63
C LEU A 51 2.40 2.39 6.57
N VAL A 52 2.80 2.98 5.43
CA VAL A 52 3.10 4.42 5.34
C VAL A 52 1.88 5.29 4.99
N SER A 53 0.90 4.76 4.25
CA SER A 53 -0.16 5.58 3.67
C SER A 53 -1.36 5.81 4.59
N ASP A 54 -1.91 7.01 4.51
CA ASP A 54 -3.23 7.37 5.04
C ASP A 54 -4.31 7.26 3.95
N SER A 55 -3.97 7.62 2.71
CA SER A 55 -4.81 7.46 1.51
C SER A 55 -3.98 6.98 0.33
N MET A 56 -4.61 6.43 -0.69
CA MET A 56 -3.94 5.91 -1.88
C MET A 56 -4.61 6.37 -3.17
N VAL A 57 -3.81 6.47 -4.22
CA VAL A 57 -4.24 6.64 -5.61
C VAL A 57 -3.83 5.39 -6.38
N ILE A 58 -4.78 4.80 -7.12
CA ILE A 58 -4.52 3.61 -7.93
C ILE A 58 -4.37 4.03 -9.38
N PHE A 59 -3.28 3.59 -9.99
CA PHE A 59 -3.07 3.72 -11.43
C PHE A 59 -3.50 2.44 -12.12
N GLN A 60 -4.39 2.55 -13.08
CA GLN A 60 -4.95 1.43 -13.85
C GLN A 60 -4.96 1.76 -15.33
N GLY A 61 -5.01 0.72 -16.17
CA GLY A 61 -5.10 0.90 -17.61
C GLY A 61 -4.56 -0.29 -18.38
N THR A 62 -4.56 -0.14 -19.70
CA THR A 62 -3.98 -1.11 -20.61
C THR A 62 -2.60 -0.62 -21.04
N PRO A 63 -1.53 -1.38 -20.76
CA PRO A 63 -0.17 -0.99 -21.11
C PRO A 63 -0.04 -0.60 -22.59
N GLY A 64 0.56 0.57 -22.82
CA GLY A 64 0.77 1.09 -24.19
C GLY A 64 -0.48 1.66 -24.88
N VAL A 65 -1.67 1.62 -24.26
CA VAL A 65 -2.93 2.07 -24.84
C VAL A 65 -3.52 3.24 -24.06
N ASN A 66 -3.81 3.02 -22.79
CA ASN A 66 -4.38 4.06 -21.92
C ASN A 66 -3.97 3.83 -20.46
N GLY A 67 -4.07 4.89 -19.67
CA GLY A 67 -3.89 4.83 -18.24
C GLY A 67 -4.72 5.93 -17.57
N HIS A 68 -5.20 5.65 -16.37
CA HIS A 68 -5.88 6.63 -15.53
C HIS A 68 -5.53 6.44 -14.06
N ALA A 69 -5.59 7.52 -13.32
CA ALA A 69 -5.44 7.52 -11.87
C ALA A 69 -6.81 7.64 -11.21
N SER A 70 -7.06 6.90 -10.14
CA SER A 70 -8.25 7.10 -9.33
C SER A 70 -8.19 8.47 -8.61
N SER A 71 -9.34 8.95 -8.12
CA SER A 71 -9.31 9.92 -7.03
C SER A 71 -8.63 9.32 -5.81
N PRO A 72 -8.15 10.14 -4.84
CA PRO A 72 -7.66 9.63 -3.57
C PRO A 72 -8.74 8.81 -2.86
N LEU A 73 -8.40 7.59 -2.47
CA LEU A 73 -9.26 6.64 -1.77
C LEU A 73 -8.74 6.42 -0.35
N SER A 74 -9.62 5.96 0.55
CA SER A 74 -9.15 5.42 1.81
C SER A 74 -8.19 4.25 1.56
N LYS A 75 -7.25 4.01 2.46
CA LYS A 75 -6.33 2.87 2.33
C LYS A 75 -7.06 1.54 2.16
N VAL A 76 -8.13 1.33 2.92
CA VAL A 76 -8.94 0.10 2.87
C VAL A 76 -9.60 -0.08 1.52
N ASP A 77 -10.24 0.97 0.99
CA ASP A 77 -10.94 0.91 -0.31
C ASP A 77 -9.95 0.71 -1.45
N ALA A 78 -8.85 1.45 -1.43
CA ALA A 78 -7.80 1.32 -2.44
C ALA A 78 -7.18 -0.09 -2.45
N MET A 79 -6.81 -0.61 -1.28
CA MET A 79 -6.25 -1.95 -1.17
C MET A 79 -7.24 -3.02 -1.63
N ASN A 80 -8.51 -2.91 -1.24
CA ASN A 80 -9.55 -3.83 -1.72
C ASN A 80 -9.70 -3.79 -3.24
N GLN A 81 -9.78 -2.59 -3.83
CA GLN A 81 -9.90 -2.43 -5.27
C GLN A 81 -8.69 -2.99 -6.01
N PHE A 82 -7.49 -2.69 -5.54
CA PHE A 82 -6.25 -3.15 -6.15
C PHE A 82 -6.10 -4.67 -6.06
N LEU A 83 -6.28 -5.25 -4.87
CA LEU A 83 -6.16 -6.70 -4.65
C LEU A 83 -7.24 -7.48 -5.42
N LYS A 84 -8.45 -6.93 -5.52
CA LYS A 84 -9.51 -7.51 -6.36
C LYS A 84 -9.11 -7.57 -7.84
N SER A 85 -8.44 -6.54 -8.35
CA SER A 85 -7.99 -6.53 -9.76
C SER A 85 -6.94 -7.60 -10.06
N LEU A 86 -6.20 -8.06 -9.03
CA LEU A 86 -5.20 -9.12 -9.13
C LEU A 86 -5.74 -10.50 -8.70
N ASP A 87 -6.97 -10.58 -8.24
CA ASP A 87 -7.60 -11.77 -7.62
C ASP A 87 -6.80 -12.35 -6.45
N ILE A 88 -6.18 -11.49 -5.65
CA ILE A 88 -5.35 -11.85 -4.50
C ILE A 88 -6.02 -11.35 -3.23
N THR A 89 -6.01 -12.18 -2.17
CA THR A 89 -6.51 -11.78 -0.86
C THR A 89 -5.39 -11.67 0.17
N PHE A 90 -5.51 -10.69 1.06
CA PHE A 90 -4.56 -10.45 2.14
C PHE A 90 -5.19 -10.77 3.50
N ARG A 91 -4.35 -11.31 4.40
CA ARG A 91 -4.65 -11.40 5.83
C ARG A 91 -3.61 -10.63 6.63
N ARG A 92 -3.96 -10.28 7.85
CA ARG A 92 -3.00 -9.77 8.83
C ARG A 92 -2.45 -10.93 9.67
N ASP A 93 -1.13 -11.02 9.74
CA ASP A 93 -0.47 -11.96 10.64
C ASP A 93 -0.78 -11.57 12.09
N GLU A 94 -1.24 -12.52 12.91
CA GLU A 94 -1.70 -12.24 14.28
C GLU A 94 -0.61 -11.67 15.18
N LYS A 95 0.64 -12.13 15.00
CA LYS A 95 1.77 -11.73 15.84
C LYS A 95 2.44 -10.46 15.34
N SER A 96 2.83 -10.45 14.07
CA SER A 96 3.60 -9.33 13.49
C SER A 96 2.72 -8.19 12.97
N LYS A 97 1.40 -8.41 12.85
CA LYS A 97 0.43 -7.48 12.23
C LYS A 97 0.76 -7.11 10.78
N ARG A 98 1.70 -7.80 10.16
CA ARG A 98 2.09 -7.58 8.77
C ARG A 98 1.07 -8.18 7.80
N PRO A 99 0.81 -7.52 6.66
CA PRO A 99 0.00 -8.11 5.61
C PRO A 99 0.70 -9.33 5.03
N ARG A 100 -0.06 -10.39 4.79
CA ARG A 100 0.39 -11.61 4.12
C ARG A 100 -0.63 -12.04 3.07
N VAL A 101 -0.13 -12.47 1.93
CA VAL A 101 -0.96 -13.08 0.89
C VAL A 101 -1.53 -14.40 1.40
N ASN A 102 -2.81 -14.62 1.19
CA ASN A 102 -3.40 -15.94 1.42
C ASN A 102 -2.93 -16.91 0.33
N LYS A 103 -2.83 -18.19 0.71
CA LYS A 103 -2.65 -19.23 -0.30
C LYS A 103 -3.91 -19.27 -1.15
N ASP A 104 -3.73 -19.29 -2.46
CA ASP A 104 -4.81 -19.39 -3.42
C ASP A 104 -5.68 -20.62 -3.15
N ASP A 105 -7.00 -20.48 -3.32
CA ASP A 105 -8.00 -21.49 -3.00
C ASP A 105 -8.05 -21.95 -1.54
N SER A 106 -7.35 -21.32 -0.62
CA SER A 106 -7.48 -21.61 0.80
C SER A 106 -8.89 -21.23 1.31
N ARG A 107 -9.29 -21.80 2.46
CA ARG A 107 -10.58 -21.46 3.08
C ARG A 107 -10.75 -19.97 3.30
N LEU A 108 -9.69 -19.29 3.76
CA LEU A 108 -9.71 -17.86 4.03
C LEU A 108 -9.80 -17.05 2.72
N ASP A 109 -9.06 -17.45 1.70
CA ASP A 109 -9.10 -16.83 0.37
C ASP A 109 -10.50 -16.89 -0.23
N LYS A 110 -11.13 -18.07 -0.25
CA LYS A 110 -12.50 -18.26 -0.73
C LYS A 110 -13.52 -17.44 0.05
N MET A 111 -13.38 -17.38 1.36
CA MET A 111 -14.27 -16.59 2.21
C MET A 111 -14.15 -15.08 1.91
N GLN A 112 -12.92 -14.58 1.78
CA GLN A 112 -12.68 -13.17 1.49
C GLN A 112 -13.14 -12.79 0.07
N LYS A 113 -12.86 -13.62 -0.93
CA LYS A 113 -13.38 -13.43 -2.30
C LYS A 113 -14.91 -13.44 -2.34
N GLY A 114 -15.55 -14.37 -1.65
CA GLY A 114 -17.00 -14.46 -1.55
C GLY A 114 -17.67 -13.25 -0.89
N SER A 115 -17.03 -12.62 0.08
CA SER A 115 -17.50 -11.40 0.74
C SER A 115 -17.02 -10.10 0.09
N SER A 116 -16.27 -10.18 -1.02
CA SER A 116 -15.60 -9.04 -1.67
C SER A 116 -14.68 -8.23 -0.73
N ASN A 117 -14.13 -8.86 0.29
CA ASN A 117 -13.21 -8.24 1.26
C ASN A 117 -11.79 -8.79 1.08
N PHE A 118 -11.09 -8.31 0.07
CA PHE A 118 -9.78 -8.78 -0.32
C PHE A 118 -8.65 -8.31 0.62
N TYR A 119 -8.88 -7.19 1.29
CA TYR A 119 -7.97 -6.61 2.27
C TYR A 119 -8.62 -6.69 3.65
N TYR A 120 -8.08 -7.56 4.50
CA TYR A 120 -8.58 -7.91 5.85
C TYR A 120 -9.30 -6.83 6.64
#